data_932ac7e9cf8becbfa4608a53612384b6
#
_entry.id   932ac7e9cf8becbfa4608a53612384b6
#
_cell.length_a   1.000
_cell.length_b   1.000
_cell.length_c   1.000
_cell.angle_alpha   90.00
_cell.angle_beta   90.00
_cell.angle_gamma   90.00
#
_symmetry.space_group_name_H-M   'P 1'
#
loop_
_entity.id
_entity.type
_entity.pdbx_description
1 polymer ?
#
loop_
_entity_poly.entity_id
_entity_poly.type
_entity_poly.pdbx_seq_one_letter_code
_entity_poly.pdbx_strand_id
1 'polypeptide(L)'
;TGTDQRTWRAMRRDPAAAERFPEDVIELQGFLGDESPVPGVKAIPGQGTHVPLYILGSSLFGAQLAAALGLPYGFASHFAPRALHDAIRIYRERFQPSAQLDRPYVICGVNVIASDDEAKALAQREENRRGRVRNLFARDDRTLSEADIDAILRSPQAAHINEMMTYSVAGTADQVVRWLDDFHAHTGADELMTVHSAGSAADKLRSVELLAAAAGLRA
;
A
#
# COMPACT_ATOMS: atom_id res chain seq x y z
N THR A 1 8.03 10.48 -4.67
CA THR A 1 8.83 10.54 -5.92
C THR A 1 9.31 9.16 -6.36
N GLY A 2 9.19 8.13 -5.53
CA GLY A 2 9.53 6.75 -5.84
C GLY A 2 10.95 6.62 -6.41
N THR A 3 11.09 5.87 -7.51
CA THR A 3 12.37 5.62 -8.18
C THR A 3 12.65 6.55 -9.35
N ASP A 4 11.78 7.53 -9.65
CA ASP A 4 11.96 8.45 -10.78
C ASP A 4 12.97 9.54 -10.47
N GLN A 5 14.21 9.33 -10.95
CA GLN A 5 15.31 10.27 -10.77
C GLN A 5 15.09 11.64 -11.47
N ARG A 6 14.29 11.70 -12.54
CA ARG A 6 13.97 12.98 -13.20
C ARG A 6 13.14 13.86 -12.29
N THR A 7 12.11 13.29 -11.70
CA THR A 7 11.27 13.96 -10.70
C THR A 7 12.08 14.37 -9.46
N TRP A 8 12.97 13.52 -8.97
CA TRP A 8 13.86 13.84 -7.85
C TRP A 8 14.70 15.09 -8.13
N ARG A 9 15.35 15.15 -9.31
CA ARG A 9 16.14 16.31 -9.72
C ARG A 9 15.28 17.57 -9.87
N ALA A 10 14.11 17.46 -10.50
CA ALA A 10 13.18 18.57 -10.67
C ALA A 10 12.70 19.14 -9.33
N MET A 11 12.48 18.29 -8.33
CA MET A 11 12.11 18.68 -6.97
C MET A 11 13.29 19.13 -6.10
N ARG A 12 14.50 19.14 -6.65
CA ARG A 12 15.75 19.48 -5.93
C ARG A 12 15.92 18.68 -4.63
N ARG A 13 15.49 17.42 -4.63
CA ARG A 13 15.62 16.53 -3.47
C ARG A 13 17.05 16.01 -3.37
N ASP A 14 17.60 16.04 -2.16
CA ASP A 14 18.86 15.41 -1.84
C ASP A 14 18.73 13.87 -1.93
N PRO A 15 19.52 13.16 -2.73
CA PRO A 15 19.52 11.69 -2.77
C PRO A 15 19.76 11.05 -1.40
N ALA A 16 20.55 11.69 -0.53
CA ALA A 16 20.80 11.20 0.84
C ALA A 16 19.62 11.40 1.80
N ALA A 17 18.56 12.11 1.41
CA ALA A 17 17.39 12.30 2.27
C ALA A 17 16.70 10.98 2.67
N ALA A 18 16.82 9.94 1.84
CA ALA A 18 16.27 8.61 2.19
C ALA A 18 17.00 7.96 3.39
N GLU A 19 18.28 8.28 3.59
CA GLU A 19 19.08 7.75 4.70
C GLU A 19 18.70 8.39 6.03
N ARG A 20 18.19 9.64 5.99
CA ARG A 20 17.74 10.38 7.17
C ARG A 20 16.27 10.17 7.51
N PHE A 21 15.58 9.29 6.79
CA PHE A 21 14.15 9.06 7.02
C PHE A 21 13.80 8.68 8.48
N PRO A 22 14.59 7.86 9.21
CA PRO A 22 14.31 7.58 10.63
C PRO A 22 14.37 8.83 11.49
N GLU A 23 15.38 9.68 11.32
CA GLU A 23 15.56 10.94 12.04
C GLU A 23 14.44 11.92 11.70
N ASP A 24 14.06 12.02 10.42
CA ASP A 24 12.97 12.88 9.96
C ASP A 24 11.62 12.48 10.61
N VAL A 25 11.38 11.16 10.82
CA VAL A 25 10.17 10.68 11.52
C VAL A 25 10.20 11.09 13.00
N ILE A 26 11.34 10.94 13.68
CA ILE A 26 11.49 11.33 15.08
C ILE A 26 11.32 12.85 15.25
N GLU A 27 11.91 13.63 14.34
CA GLU A 27 11.75 15.09 14.33
C GLU A 27 10.29 15.49 14.15
N LEU A 28 9.58 14.82 13.19
CA LEU A 28 8.16 15.06 12.97
C LEU A 28 7.31 14.73 14.22
N GLN A 29 7.60 13.62 14.90
CA GLN A 29 6.95 13.29 16.18
C GLN A 29 7.15 14.42 17.21
N GLY A 30 8.37 14.94 17.31
CA GLY A 30 8.68 16.07 18.19
C GLY A 30 7.89 17.33 17.84
N PHE A 31 7.80 17.68 16.55
CA PHE A 31 7.02 18.85 16.12
C PHE A 31 5.50 18.73 16.34
N LEU A 32 4.98 17.51 16.41
CA LEU A 32 3.57 17.25 16.71
C LEU A 32 3.28 17.14 18.22
N GLY A 33 4.33 17.00 19.02
CA GLY A 33 4.26 16.97 20.48
C GLY A 33 4.05 18.35 21.14
N ASP A 34 4.02 18.37 22.47
CA ASP A 34 3.76 19.60 23.24
C ASP A 34 4.89 20.61 23.14
N GLU A 35 6.13 20.13 23.05
CA GLU A 35 7.32 20.95 22.95
C GLU A 35 8.06 20.71 21.63
N SER A 36 8.44 21.80 20.97
CA SER A 36 9.21 21.71 19.72
C SER A 36 10.62 21.16 19.98
N PRO A 37 11.12 20.23 19.13
CA PRO A 37 12.51 19.77 19.22
C PRO A 37 13.54 20.86 18.88
N VAL A 38 13.10 21.97 18.28
CA VAL A 38 13.97 23.09 17.89
C VAL A 38 13.62 24.33 18.75
N PRO A 39 14.52 24.80 19.61
CA PRO A 39 14.26 25.97 20.45
C PRO A 39 13.83 27.20 19.64
N GLY A 40 12.75 27.85 20.07
CA GLY A 40 12.24 29.05 19.41
C GLY A 40 11.44 28.82 18.12
N VAL A 41 11.32 27.59 17.63
CA VAL A 41 10.51 27.22 16.47
C VAL A 41 9.20 26.57 16.94
N LYS A 42 8.09 27.02 16.38
CA LYS A 42 6.76 26.41 16.60
C LYS A 42 6.20 25.85 15.31
N ALA A 43 5.81 24.58 15.32
CA ALA A 43 5.20 23.91 14.16
C ALA A 43 3.69 24.16 14.15
N ILE A 44 3.26 25.33 13.71
CA ILE A 44 1.84 25.70 13.65
C ILE A 44 1.25 25.25 12.28
N PRO A 45 0.11 24.52 12.29
CA PRO A 45 -0.81 24.22 13.39
C PRO A 45 -0.52 22.87 14.10
N GLY A 46 0.61 22.19 13.81
CA GLY A 46 0.87 20.81 14.24
C GLY A 46 1.23 20.63 15.70
N GLN A 47 1.87 21.61 16.34
CA GLN A 47 2.35 21.49 17.72
C GLN A 47 1.21 21.23 18.71
N GLY A 48 1.38 20.23 19.57
CA GLY A 48 0.39 19.81 20.57
C GLY A 48 -0.79 19.03 20.01
N THR A 49 -0.78 18.68 18.71
CA THR A 49 -1.89 17.92 18.11
C THR A 49 -1.78 16.41 18.31
N HIS A 50 -0.57 15.92 18.57
CA HIS A 50 -0.27 14.48 18.72
C HIS A 50 -0.86 13.62 17.61
N VAL A 51 -0.83 14.12 16.35
CA VAL A 51 -1.34 13.37 15.19
C VAL A 51 -0.65 12.02 15.12
N PRO A 52 -1.39 10.89 15.11
CA PRO A 52 -0.79 9.57 15.06
C PRO A 52 -0.01 9.36 13.78
N LEU A 53 1.24 8.91 13.88
CA LEU A 53 2.08 8.56 12.73
C LEU A 53 1.97 7.06 12.42
N TYR A 54 2.01 6.74 11.14
CA TYR A 54 2.01 5.37 10.60
C TYR A 54 3.18 5.22 9.65
N ILE A 55 3.93 4.12 9.75
CA ILE A 55 5.00 3.82 8.80
C ILE A 55 4.44 2.94 7.68
N LEU A 56 4.38 3.48 6.46
CA LEU A 56 4.02 2.73 5.27
C LEU A 56 5.27 2.28 4.54
N GLY A 57 5.35 1.00 4.18
CA GLY A 57 6.46 0.46 3.42
C GLY A 57 6.12 -0.80 2.63
N SER A 58 7.09 -1.27 1.84
CA SER A 58 7.02 -2.52 1.08
C SER A 58 8.29 -3.36 1.24
N SER A 59 9.08 -3.06 2.27
CA SER A 59 10.37 -3.70 2.55
C SER A 59 10.56 -3.94 4.04
N LEU A 60 11.58 -4.73 4.39
CA LEU A 60 11.92 -5.02 5.79
C LEU A 60 12.37 -3.79 6.56
N PHE A 61 12.93 -2.77 5.89
CA PHE A 61 13.37 -1.53 6.52
C PHE A 61 12.21 -0.80 7.23
N GLY A 62 11.08 -0.60 6.54
CA GLY A 62 9.90 0.03 7.14
C GLY A 62 9.36 -0.73 8.36
N ALA A 63 9.38 -2.07 8.29
CA ALA A 63 8.98 -2.93 9.40
C ALA A 63 9.88 -2.74 10.64
N GLN A 64 11.20 -2.72 10.43
CA GLN A 64 12.19 -2.51 11.50
C GLN A 64 12.04 -1.11 12.13
N LEU A 65 11.86 -0.08 11.29
CA LEU A 65 11.69 1.29 11.76
C LEU A 65 10.40 1.44 12.58
N ALA A 66 9.27 0.95 12.06
CA ALA A 66 7.99 0.98 12.77
C ALA A 66 8.08 0.25 14.12
N ALA A 67 8.73 -0.92 14.14
CA ALA A 67 8.94 -1.69 15.35
C ALA A 67 9.78 -0.95 16.39
N ALA A 68 10.90 -0.33 15.98
CA ALA A 68 11.80 0.40 16.86
C ALA A 68 11.16 1.67 17.44
N LEU A 69 10.28 2.34 16.68
CA LEU A 69 9.60 3.56 17.10
C LEU A 69 8.24 3.28 17.80
N GLY A 70 7.79 2.02 17.87
CA GLY A 70 6.49 1.68 18.44
C GLY A 70 5.32 2.28 17.66
N LEU A 71 5.41 2.32 16.33
CA LEU A 71 4.39 2.90 15.45
C LEU A 71 3.62 1.81 14.68
N PRO A 72 2.34 2.05 14.31
CA PRO A 72 1.60 1.17 13.42
C PRO A 72 2.31 1.02 12.09
N TYR A 73 2.25 -0.19 11.53
CA TYR A 73 2.93 -0.56 10.29
C TYR A 73 1.96 -0.91 9.18
N GLY A 74 1.96 -0.13 8.10
CA GLY A 74 1.25 -0.41 6.87
C GLY A 74 2.16 -1.09 5.85
N PHE A 75 1.78 -2.28 5.35
CA PHE A 75 2.49 -2.95 4.28
C PHE A 75 1.75 -2.83 2.94
N ALA A 76 2.45 -2.34 1.94
CA ALA A 76 1.91 -2.12 0.60
C ALA A 76 1.87 -3.41 -0.25
N SER A 77 1.23 -4.48 0.27
CA SER A 77 1.15 -5.79 -0.37
C SER A 77 0.39 -5.79 -1.71
N HIS A 78 -0.46 -4.81 -1.92
CA HIS A 78 -1.23 -4.64 -3.16
C HIS A 78 -0.38 -4.37 -4.42
N PHE A 79 0.93 -4.07 -4.28
CA PHE A 79 1.85 -3.96 -5.41
C PHE A 79 3.25 -4.55 -5.17
N ALA A 80 3.65 -4.80 -3.92
CA ALA A 80 4.97 -5.36 -3.58
C ALA A 80 4.84 -6.52 -2.57
N PRO A 81 4.30 -7.68 -2.98
CA PRO A 81 3.87 -8.74 -2.07
C PRO A 81 5.02 -9.52 -1.44
N ARG A 82 6.20 -9.58 -2.09
CA ARG A 82 7.29 -10.52 -1.81
C ARG A 82 7.72 -10.58 -0.33
N ALA A 83 7.85 -9.43 0.31
CA ALA A 83 8.39 -9.35 1.68
C ALA A 83 7.31 -9.31 2.77
N LEU A 84 6.02 -9.47 2.44
CA LEU A 84 4.90 -9.26 3.36
C LEU A 84 5.06 -10.05 4.68
N HIS A 85 5.19 -11.36 4.59
CA HIS A 85 5.21 -12.23 5.77
C HIS A 85 6.46 -12.00 6.63
N ASP A 86 7.63 -11.83 6.00
CA ASP A 86 8.86 -11.52 6.72
C ASP A 86 8.80 -10.15 7.39
N ALA A 87 8.22 -9.16 6.73
CA ALA A 87 8.05 -7.82 7.30
C ALA A 87 7.11 -7.84 8.52
N ILE A 88 5.97 -8.51 8.44
CA ILE A 88 5.03 -8.66 9.57
C ILE A 88 5.71 -9.39 10.72
N ARG A 89 6.42 -10.50 10.45
CA ARG A 89 7.14 -11.26 11.47
C ARG A 89 8.18 -10.39 12.18
N ILE A 90 9.05 -9.70 11.42
CA ILE A 90 10.09 -8.82 11.97
C ILE A 90 9.49 -7.70 12.79
N TYR A 91 8.42 -7.07 12.28
CA TYR A 91 7.73 -6.00 12.99
C TYR A 91 7.22 -6.47 14.35
N ARG A 92 6.53 -7.62 14.40
CA ARG A 92 5.98 -8.17 15.66
C ARG A 92 7.06 -8.62 16.64
N GLU A 93 8.10 -9.32 16.15
CA GLU A 93 9.20 -9.82 16.98
C GLU A 93 10.05 -8.70 17.61
N ARG A 94 10.17 -7.56 16.94
CA ARG A 94 11.05 -6.46 17.35
C ARG A 94 10.31 -5.24 17.89
N PHE A 95 9.00 -5.30 17.99
CA PHE A 95 8.16 -4.18 18.41
C PHE A 95 8.56 -3.69 19.82
N GLN A 96 8.73 -2.39 19.94
CA GLN A 96 8.94 -1.69 21.21
C GLN A 96 7.72 -0.83 21.49
N PRO A 97 7.03 -0.97 22.63
CA PRO A 97 5.91 -0.10 23.00
C PRO A 97 6.31 1.37 23.04
N SER A 98 5.40 2.25 22.66
CA SER A 98 5.57 3.70 22.67
C SER A 98 4.39 4.38 23.35
N ALA A 99 4.44 5.72 23.47
CA ALA A 99 3.29 6.50 23.94
C ALA A 99 2.08 6.42 22.99
N GLN A 100 2.29 6.09 21.72
CA GLN A 100 1.22 5.97 20.73
C GLN A 100 0.61 4.56 20.68
N LEU A 101 1.41 3.50 20.96
CA LEU A 101 1.00 2.13 20.69
C LEU A 101 1.62 1.14 21.69
N ASP A 102 0.80 0.39 22.42
CA ASP A 102 1.24 -0.59 23.42
C ASP A 102 1.59 -1.96 22.83
N ARG A 103 1.03 -2.31 21.67
CA ARG A 103 1.19 -3.60 20.99
C ARG A 103 1.28 -3.42 19.48
N PRO A 104 1.89 -4.38 18.75
CA PRO A 104 1.96 -4.30 17.29
C PRO A 104 0.59 -4.10 16.63
N TYR A 105 0.53 -3.24 15.60
CA TYR A 105 -0.65 -3.00 14.79
C TYR A 105 -0.26 -3.01 13.31
N VAL A 106 -0.79 -3.97 12.55
CA VAL A 106 -0.43 -4.23 11.15
C VAL A 106 -1.60 -3.92 10.23
N ILE A 107 -1.34 -3.10 9.22
CA ILE A 107 -2.28 -2.81 8.13
C ILE A 107 -1.73 -3.43 6.84
N CYS A 108 -2.54 -4.22 6.12
CA CYS A 108 -2.15 -4.80 4.83
C CYS A 108 -2.98 -4.22 3.68
N GLY A 109 -2.29 -3.75 2.62
CA GLY A 109 -2.94 -3.27 1.40
C GLY A 109 -3.34 -4.44 0.48
N VAL A 110 -4.56 -4.44 -0.06
CA VAL A 110 -5.06 -5.46 -0.99
C VAL A 110 -5.79 -4.83 -2.18
N ASN A 111 -5.63 -5.40 -3.38
CA ASN A 111 -6.41 -4.96 -4.54
C ASN A 111 -7.74 -5.74 -4.60
N VAL A 112 -8.83 -5.02 -4.78
CA VAL A 112 -10.18 -5.57 -4.81
C VAL A 112 -10.93 -5.12 -6.06
N ILE A 113 -11.65 -6.05 -6.67
CA ILE A 113 -12.69 -5.78 -7.66
C ILE A 113 -13.91 -6.62 -7.29
N ALA A 114 -14.86 -6.03 -6.60
CA ALA A 114 -16.17 -6.63 -6.37
C ALA A 114 -17.15 -6.17 -7.46
N SER A 115 -17.93 -7.10 -8.03
CA SER A 115 -18.94 -6.82 -9.03
C SER A 115 -20.18 -7.66 -8.78
N ASP A 116 -21.33 -7.21 -9.29
CA ASP A 116 -22.57 -8.02 -9.31
C ASP A 116 -22.44 -9.26 -10.20
N ASP A 117 -21.48 -9.24 -11.14
CA ASP A 117 -21.18 -10.31 -12.10
C ASP A 117 -19.69 -10.69 -12.02
N GLU A 118 -19.43 -11.97 -11.73
CA GLU A 118 -18.08 -12.53 -11.65
C GLU A 118 -17.30 -12.39 -12.97
N ALA A 119 -17.94 -12.65 -14.10
CA ALA A 119 -17.27 -12.53 -15.40
C ALA A 119 -16.82 -11.09 -15.68
N LYS A 120 -17.63 -10.10 -15.28
CA LYS A 120 -17.26 -8.68 -15.35
C LYS A 120 -16.07 -8.37 -14.42
N ALA A 121 -16.06 -8.89 -13.20
CA ALA A 121 -14.95 -8.69 -12.27
C ALA A 121 -13.63 -9.26 -12.82
N LEU A 122 -13.67 -10.46 -13.38
CA LEU A 122 -12.49 -11.11 -13.98
C LEU A 122 -11.99 -10.37 -15.23
N ALA A 123 -12.88 -9.86 -16.07
CA ALA A 123 -12.52 -9.04 -17.22
C ALA A 123 -11.82 -7.72 -16.78
N GLN A 124 -12.31 -7.07 -15.73
CA GLN A 124 -11.67 -5.88 -15.16
C GLN A 124 -10.30 -6.20 -14.55
N ARG A 125 -10.14 -7.35 -13.91
CA ARG A 125 -8.85 -7.82 -13.41
C ARG A 125 -7.84 -8.02 -14.53
N GLU A 126 -8.26 -8.61 -15.65
CA GLU A 126 -7.38 -8.78 -16.82
C GLU A 126 -7.01 -7.42 -17.43
N GLU A 127 -7.95 -6.49 -17.53
CA GLU A 127 -7.64 -5.14 -18.00
C GLU A 127 -6.64 -4.40 -17.07
N ASN A 128 -6.76 -4.57 -15.76
CA ASN A 128 -5.75 -4.06 -14.81
C ASN A 128 -4.38 -4.71 -15.04
N ARG A 129 -4.33 -6.00 -15.34
CA ARG A 129 -3.09 -6.70 -15.66
C ARG A 129 -2.45 -6.11 -16.92
N ARG A 130 -3.24 -5.86 -17.96
CA ARG A 130 -2.80 -5.17 -19.19
C ARG A 130 -2.35 -3.73 -18.92
N GLY A 131 -3.09 -3.02 -18.10
CA GLY A 131 -2.73 -1.66 -17.64
C GLY A 131 -1.38 -1.60 -16.93
N ARG A 132 -1.05 -2.58 -16.08
CA ARG A 132 0.29 -2.68 -15.45
C ARG A 132 1.39 -2.87 -16.50
N VAL A 133 1.15 -3.67 -17.54
CA VAL A 133 2.11 -3.80 -18.67
C VAL A 133 2.32 -2.43 -19.32
N ARG A 134 1.25 -1.70 -19.65
CA ARG A 134 1.36 -0.36 -20.25
C ARG A 134 2.20 0.55 -19.36
N ASN A 135 1.93 0.59 -18.06
CA ASN A 135 2.63 1.49 -17.12
C ASN A 135 4.10 1.13 -16.92
N LEU A 136 4.47 -0.14 -16.92
CA LEU A 136 5.84 -0.58 -16.63
C LEU A 136 6.74 -0.62 -17.88
N PHE A 137 6.16 -0.88 -19.06
CA PHE A 137 6.91 -1.10 -20.29
C PHE A 137 6.75 0.01 -21.34
N ALA A 138 5.79 0.94 -21.17
CA ALA A 138 5.75 2.15 -21.98
C ALA A 138 7.01 3.00 -21.69
N ARG A 139 7.70 3.42 -22.76
CA ARG A 139 8.88 4.29 -22.66
C ARG A 139 8.63 5.55 -23.47
N ASP A 140 8.86 6.68 -22.83
CA ASP A 140 8.74 8.02 -23.43
C ASP A 140 7.39 8.16 -24.21
N ASP A 141 7.39 8.57 -25.45
CA ASP A 141 6.17 8.79 -26.26
C ASP A 141 5.65 7.53 -26.98
N ARG A 142 6.16 6.34 -26.65
CA ARG A 142 5.77 5.09 -27.33
C ARG A 142 4.61 4.42 -26.60
N THR A 143 3.42 4.45 -27.20
CA THR A 143 2.27 3.65 -26.79
C THR A 143 2.47 2.18 -27.21
N LEU A 144 2.26 1.23 -26.31
CA LEU A 144 2.25 -0.19 -26.63
C LEU A 144 0.97 -0.56 -27.39
N SER A 145 1.09 -1.31 -28.47
CA SER A 145 -0.06 -1.94 -29.12
C SER A 145 -0.62 -3.10 -28.30
N GLU A 146 -1.86 -3.51 -28.56
CA GLU A 146 -2.43 -4.69 -27.90
C GLU A 146 -1.61 -5.97 -28.19
N ALA A 147 -1.04 -6.08 -29.40
CA ALA A 147 -0.16 -7.20 -29.75
C ALA A 147 1.16 -7.19 -28.94
N ASP A 148 1.73 -6.00 -28.68
CA ASP A 148 2.92 -5.87 -27.81
C ASP A 148 2.59 -6.30 -26.38
N ILE A 149 1.44 -5.86 -25.84
CA ILE A 149 0.97 -6.23 -24.50
C ILE A 149 0.79 -7.75 -24.41
N ASP A 150 0.13 -8.37 -25.39
CA ASP A 150 -0.05 -9.82 -25.46
C ASP A 150 1.29 -10.57 -25.53
N ALA A 151 2.24 -10.05 -26.28
CA ALA A 151 3.57 -10.63 -26.36
C ALA A 151 4.31 -10.58 -25.00
N ILE A 152 4.24 -9.45 -24.30
CA ILE A 152 4.83 -9.29 -22.95
C ILE A 152 4.14 -10.26 -21.98
N LEU A 153 2.81 -10.35 -21.99
CA LEU A 153 2.04 -11.21 -21.09
C LEU A 153 2.29 -12.71 -21.33
N ARG A 154 2.76 -13.11 -22.53
CA ARG A 154 3.20 -14.48 -22.84
C ARG A 154 4.69 -14.73 -22.57
N SER A 155 5.45 -13.70 -22.25
CA SER A 155 6.90 -13.78 -22.01
C SER A 155 7.22 -14.00 -20.51
N PRO A 156 8.47 -14.34 -20.16
CA PRO A 156 8.93 -14.39 -18.77
C PRO A 156 8.73 -13.09 -17.99
N GLN A 157 8.63 -11.94 -18.66
CA GLN A 157 8.37 -10.65 -18.04
C GLN A 157 7.00 -10.59 -17.34
N ALA A 158 6.03 -11.42 -17.79
CA ALA A 158 4.73 -11.56 -17.14
C ALA A 158 4.83 -12.05 -15.69
N ALA A 159 5.91 -12.75 -15.32
CA ALA A 159 6.09 -13.24 -13.95
C ALA A 159 6.10 -12.08 -12.94
N HIS A 160 6.77 -10.96 -13.26
CA HIS A 160 6.78 -9.77 -12.40
C HIS A 160 5.40 -9.13 -12.28
N ILE A 161 4.65 -9.04 -13.38
CA ILE A 161 3.27 -8.52 -13.37
C ILE A 161 2.37 -9.41 -12.50
N ASN A 162 2.45 -10.73 -12.67
CA ASN A 162 1.66 -11.68 -11.89
C ASN A 162 2.02 -11.63 -10.40
N GLU A 163 3.31 -11.49 -10.08
CA GLU A 163 3.79 -11.30 -8.71
C GLU A 163 3.16 -10.05 -8.07
N MET A 164 3.16 -8.91 -8.75
CA MET A 164 2.53 -7.68 -8.26
C MET A 164 1.02 -7.83 -8.00
N MET A 165 0.37 -8.82 -8.61
CA MET A 165 -1.06 -9.10 -8.45
C MET A 165 -1.35 -10.23 -7.46
N THR A 166 -0.35 -10.72 -6.72
CA THR A 166 -0.50 -11.83 -5.76
C THR A 166 -1.63 -11.57 -4.77
N TYR A 167 -1.67 -10.39 -4.19
CA TYR A 167 -2.72 -10.01 -3.24
C TYR A 167 -3.76 -9.12 -3.93
N SER A 168 -4.43 -9.74 -4.90
CA SER A 168 -5.51 -9.11 -5.68
C SER A 168 -6.66 -10.11 -5.85
N VAL A 169 -7.86 -9.70 -5.50
CA VAL A 169 -9.09 -10.49 -5.65
C VAL A 169 -10.07 -9.81 -6.58
N ALA A 170 -10.75 -10.60 -7.41
CA ALA A 170 -11.85 -10.16 -8.27
C ALA A 170 -12.95 -11.22 -8.27
N GLY A 171 -14.19 -10.81 -8.12
CA GLY A 171 -15.35 -11.69 -8.06
C GLY A 171 -16.62 -11.02 -7.58
N THR A 172 -17.60 -11.82 -7.19
CA THR A 172 -18.78 -11.34 -6.46
C THR A 172 -18.39 -10.89 -5.04
N ALA A 173 -19.22 -10.10 -4.38
CA ALA A 173 -18.97 -9.61 -3.03
C ALA A 173 -18.64 -10.75 -2.05
N ASP A 174 -19.41 -11.85 -2.09
CA ASP A 174 -19.19 -13.00 -1.21
C ASP A 174 -17.86 -13.71 -1.48
N GLN A 175 -17.43 -13.79 -2.73
CA GLN A 175 -16.12 -14.35 -3.08
C GLN A 175 -14.99 -13.48 -2.58
N VAL A 176 -15.16 -12.16 -2.70
CA VAL A 176 -14.19 -11.18 -2.22
C VAL A 176 -14.06 -11.23 -0.72
N VAL A 177 -15.17 -11.25 0.03
CA VAL A 177 -15.15 -11.33 1.51
C VAL A 177 -14.45 -12.60 1.97
N ARG A 178 -14.81 -13.78 1.44
CA ARG A 178 -14.12 -15.03 1.80
C ARG A 178 -12.62 -14.98 1.54
N TRP A 179 -12.19 -14.41 0.42
CA TRP A 179 -10.77 -14.25 0.12
C TRP A 179 -10.07 -13.30 1.11
N LEU A 180 -10.75 -12.20 1.51
CA LEU A 180 -10.22 -11.26 2.51
C LEU A 180 -10.12 -11.90 3.90
N ASP A 181 -11.08 -12.73 4.29
CA ASP A 181 -11.05 -13.50 5.54
C ASP A 181 -9.86 -14.49 5.55
N ASP A 182 -9.65 -15.21 4.45
CA ASP A 182 -8.50 -16.10 4.29
C ASP A 182 -7.19 -15.33 4.34
N PHE A 183 -7.09 -14.18 3.67
CA PHE A 183 -5.91 -13.33 3.69
C PHE A 183 -5.64 -12.77 5.10
N HIS A 184 -6.68 -12.33 5.80
CA HIS A 184 -6.60 -11.90 7.20
C HIS A 184 -6.08 -13.05 8.09
N ALA A 185 -6.65 -14.24 7.97
CA ALA A 185 -6.22 -15.41 8.74
C ALA A 185 -4.74 -15.78 8.50
N HIS A 186 -4.25 -15.66 7.26
CA HIS A 186 -2.86 -15.96 6.91
C HIS A 186 -1.86 -14.90 7.36
N THR A 187 -2.25 -13.63 7.36
CA THR A 187 -1.36 -12.51 7.74
C THR A 187 -1.49 -12.15 9.22
N GLY A 188 -2.65 -12.40 9.79
CA GLY A 188 -3.03 -11.90 11.11
C GLY A 188 -3.01 -10.37 11.17
N ALA A 189 -3.21 -9.67 10.03
CA ALA A 189 -3.26 -8.21 10.00
C ALA A 189 -4.40 -7.69 10.89
N ASP A 190 -4.18 -6.59 11.58
CA ASP A 190 -5.21 -5.96 12.41
C ASP A 190 -6.22 -5.19 11.54
N GLU A 191 -5.80 -4.73 10.36
CA GLU A 191 -6.61 -3.98 9.41
C GLU A 191 -6.24 -4.31 7.96
N LEU A 192 -7.25 -4.33 7.07
CA LEU A 192 -7.06 -4.44 5.63
C LEU A 192 -7.46 -3.14 4.94
N MET A 193 -6.53 -2.56 4.18
CA MET A 193 -6.80 -1.38 3.36
C MET A 193 -7.03 -1.82 1.91
N THR A 194 -8.28 -1.71 1.44
CA THR A 194 -8.67 -2.15 0.10
C THR A 194 -8.46 -1.05 -0.95
N VAL A 195 -7.87 -1.42 -2.08
CA VAL A 195 -7.70 -0.56 -3.25
C VAL A 195 -8.61 -1.07 -4.35
N HIS A 196 -9.67 -0.34 -4.66
CA HIS A 196 -10.63 -0.73 -5.70
C HIS A 196 -10.14 -0.29 -7.08
N SER A 197 -9.70 -1.28 -7.87
CA SER A 197 -9.02 -1.07 -9.14
C SER A 197 -9.93 -1.35 -10.36
N ALA A 198 -11.24 -1.09 -10.25
CA ALA A 198 -12.18 -1.25 -11.36
C ALA A 198 -11.96 -0.19 -12.46
N GLY A 199 -12.42 -0.48 -13.69
CA GLY A 199 -12.09 0.30 -14.87
C GLY A 199 -12.64 1.72 -14.91
N SER A 200 -13.87 1.93 -14.42
CA SER A 200 -14.54 3.24 -14.39
C SER A 200 -14.74 3.74 -12.96
N ALA A 201 -15.00 5.04 -12.79
CA ALA A 201 -15.37 5.60 -11.50
C ALA A 201 -16.66 4.97 -10.92
N ALA A 202 -17.66 4.71 -11.78
CA ALA A 202 -18.89 4.05 -11.38
C ALA A 202 -18.64 2.59 -10.90
N ASP A 203 -17.80 1.82 -11.62
CA ASP A 203 -17.44 0.47 -11.20
C ASP A 203 -16.63 0.45 -9.91
N LYS A 204 -15.76 1.45 -9.69
CA LYS A 204 -15.01 1.59 -8.43
C LYS A 204 -15.95 1.84 -7.26
N LEU A 205 -16.87 2.79 -7.41
CA LEU A 205 -17.87 3.09 -6.39
C LEU A 205 -18.74 1.87 -6.11
N ARG A 206 -19.23 1.19 -7.17
CA ARG A 206 -20.02 -0.03 -7.03
C ARG A 206 -19.26 -1.13 -6.29
N SER A 207 -17.96 -1.31 -6.59
CA SER A 207 -17.11 -2.28 -5.91
C SER A 207 -16.94 -1.97 -4.41
N VAL A 208 -16.83 -0.69 -4.03
CA VAL A 208 -16.80 -0.26 -2.62
C VAL A 208 -18.14 -0.57 -1.95
N GLU A 209 -19.27 -0.19 -2.54
CA GLU A 209 -20.62 -0.44 -2.01
C GLU A 209 -20.87 -1.93 -1.77
N LEU A 210 -20.55 -2.76 -2.77
CA LEU A 210 -20.73 -4.21 -2.68
C LEU A 210 -19.91 -4.83 -1.55
N LEU A 211 -18.63 -4.44 -1.44
CA LEU A 211 -17.78 -4.93 -0.36
C LEU A 211 -18.26 -4.44 1.01
N ALA A 212 -18.59 -3.16 1.14
CA ALA A 212 -19.06 -2.59 2.40
C ALA A 212 -20.35 -3.31 2.89
N ALA A 213 -21.31 -3.53 1.98
CA ALA A 213 -22.54 -4.24 2.30
C ALA A 213 -22.28 -5.69 2.73
N ALA A 214 -21.41 -6.43 2.00
CA ALA A 214 -21.10 -7.83 2.30
C ALA A 214 -20.28 -8.00 3.58
N ALA A 215 -19.43 -7.01 3.91
CA ALA A 215 -18.67 -6.97 5.15
C ALA A 215 -19.49 -6.46 6.37
N GLY A 216 -20.78 -6.16 6.18
CA GLY A 216 -21.65 -5.65 7.24
C GLY A 216 -21.33 -4.22 7.70
N LEU A 217 -20.57 -3.47 6.92
CA LEU A 217 -20.28 -2.07 7.17
C LEU A 217 -21.50 -1.24 6.76
N ARG A 218 -21.97 -0.41 7.68
CA ARG A 218 -23.07 0.53 7.38
C ARG A 218 -22.52 1.75 6.64
N ALA A 219 -23.23 2.16 5.59
CA ALA A 219 -22.98 3.42 4.91
C ALA A 219 -23.34 4.60 5.81
#